data_b9a1b3d900bd9eb97521f21a382c4dbc
#
_entry.id   b9a1b3d900bd9eb97521f21a382c4dbc
#
_cell.length_a   1.000
_cell.length_b   1.000
_cell.length_c   1.000
_cell.angle_alpha   90.00
_cell.angle_beta   90.00
_cell.angle_gamma   90.00
#
_symmetry.space_group_name_H-M   'P 1'
#
loop_
_entity.id
_entity.type
_entity.pdbx_description
1 polymer ?
#
loop_
_entity_poly.entity_id
_entity_poly.type
_entity_poly.pdbx_seq_one_letter_code
_entity_poly.pdbx_strand_id
1 'polypeptide(L)'
;MSTERERRSGAPRYAGKDLPMTSHMESMGQFKIIVWEEENFQGKRSEFMMECPNAMERGFRKIRSIKVENGPWIGFEYPEYQGQQFILEKGDYPHWEAWSGNSAYRTENLLSFRTIRCANHNDSRVTLYESENFQGIKFELTDDYPSLQAMGWCSKEVASIKVLSGAWVAYQYPGYRGYQYILERDRQNGEYRKYTDYSSQAHSSQIQSIRRIQH
;
A
#
# COMPACT_ATOMS: atom_id res chain seq x y z
N MET A 1 24.49 -0.83 18.14
CA MET A 1 24.49 -0.69 18.41
C MET A 1 23.89 -0.74 18.44
N SER A 2 23.55 -1.06 17.86
CA SER A 2 23.30 -1.02 17.86
C SER A 2 22.63 -1.00 17.63
N THR A 3 22.36 -0.91 17.10
CA THR A 3 22.08 -0.86 17.08
C THR A 3 21.53 -0.96 16.82
N GLU A 4 21.45 -1.06 16.29
CA GLU A 4 21.26 -1.07 16.33
C GLU A 4 20.83 -1.22 16.07
N ARG A 5 20.90 -1.40 15.66
CA ARG A 5 20.88 -1.52 15.77
C ARG A 5 20.41 -1.73 15.56
N GLU A 6 20.18 -1.68 15.13
CA GLU A 6 20.09 -1.82 15.37
C GLU A 6 19.46 -1.94 15.13
N ARG A 7 19.37 -2.19 14.87
CA ARG A 7 19.22 -2.21 15.12
C ARG A 7 18.71 -2.18 14.92
N ARG A 8 18.51 -2.41 14.37
CA ARG A 8 18.39 -2.29 14.63
C ARG A 8 17.88 -2.33 14.55
N SER A 9 17.64 -2.45 13.99
CA SER A 9 17.55 -2.31 14.36
C SER A 9 17.01 -2.37 14.73
N GLY A 10 16.46 -2.34 14.26
CA GLY A 10 16.64 -2.14 14.89
C GLY A 10 15.93 -2.16 15.50
N ALA A 11 15.62 -2.24 15.25
CA ALA A 11 15.57 -1.99 16.09
C ALA A 11 15.11 -2.10 16.84
N PRO A 12 14.88 -1.90 16.65
CA PRO A 12 14.95 -1.70 17.52
C PRO A 12 14.44 -1.91 18.21
N ARG A 13 14.36 -1.88 18.15
CA ARG A 13 14.49 -1.80 18.91
C ARG A 13 13.96 -1.69 19.63
N TYR A 14 13.77 -1.56 19.56
CA TYR A 14 13.79 -1.19 20.32
C TYR A 14 13.58 -1.10 21.01
N ALA A 15 13.46 -0.82 20.69
CA ALA A 15 13.69 -0.45 21.28
C ALA A 15 13.33 -0.37 21.88
N GLY A 16 12.88 -0.47 21.77
CA GLY A 16 13.14 -0.27 22.29
C GLY A 16 12.22 -0.23 22.80
N LYS A 17 11.99 -0.53 23.14
CA LYS A 17 11.54 -0.12 23.34
C LYS A 17 10.33 0.08 23.33
N ASP A 18 9.78 -0.04 23.68
CA ASP A 18 9.08 0.44 23.23
C ASP A 18 8.81 1.21 22.81
N LEU A 19 9.13 1.38 23.17
CA LEU A 19 8.87 2.24 22.28
C LEU A 19 8.85 1.76 21.02
N PRO A 20 8.59 1.26 20.91
CA PRO A 20 8.66 0.65 19.74
C PRO A 20 8.20 1.35 18.54
N MET A 21 6.96 1.62 18.30
CA MET A 21 6.55 2.16 17.01
C MET A 21 7.05 3.58 16.80
N THR A 22 6.88 4.44 17.77
CA THR A 22 7.33 5.82 17.66
C THR A 22 8.84 5.89 17.48
N SER A 23 9.56 5.13 18.29
CA SER A 23 11.00 5.10 18.20
C SER A 23 11.49 4.57 16.87
N HIS A 24 10.83 3.53 16.35
CA HIS A 24 11.16 2.97 15.04
C HIS A 24 10.93 4.01 13.93
N MET A 25 9.82 4.72 13.97
CA MET A 25 9.51 5.75 12.98
C MET A 25 10.48 6.90 13.03
N GLU A 26 10.92 7.28 14.22
CA GLU A 26 11.92 8.33 14.36
C GLU A 26 13.25 7.94 13.73
N SER A 27 13.68 6.68 13.92
CA SER A 27 14.93 6.22 13.34
C SER A 27 14.89 6.13 11.83
N MET A 28 13.70 6.06 11.24
CA MET A 28 13.50 6.02 9.79
C MET A 28 13.16 7.37 9.20
N GLY A 29 13.02 8.42 10.05
CA GLY A 29 12.57 9.72 9.63
C GLY A 29 11.05 9.79 9.56
N GLN A 30 10.55 10.99 9.39
CA GLN A 30 9.11 11.21 9.31
C GLN A 30 8.59 10.91 7.91
N PHE A 31 7.36 10.42 7.83
CA PHE A 31 6.68 10.27 6.54
C PHE A 31 6.59 11.64 5.88
N LYS A 32 6.87 11.68 4.59
CA LYS A 32 6.79 12.93 3.85
C LYS A 32 6.47 12.68 2.39
N ILE A 33 5.44 13.37 1.90
CA ILE A 33 5.01 13.33 0.52
C ILE A 33 4.88 14.77 0.02
N ILE A 34 5.31 15.01 -1.21
CA ILE A 34 5.21 16.31 -1.85
C ILE A 34 4.36 16.13 -3.09
N VAL A 35 3.37 17.01 -3.27
CA VAL A 35 2.43 16.89 -4.38
C VAL A 35 2.43 18.19 -5.19
N TRP A 36 2.22 18.05 -6.50
CA TRP A 36 2.13 19.18 -7.44
C TRP A 36 0.85 19.10 -8.24
N GLU A 37 0.34 20.25 -8.62
CA GLU A 37 -0.89 20.33 -9.41
C GLU A 37 -0.66 19.97 -10.87
N GLU A 38 0.56 20.15 -11.39
CA GLU A 38 0.89 19.84 -12.77
C GLU A 38 1.83 18.65 -12.86
N GLU A 39 1.95 18.09 -14.05
CA GLU A 39 2.90 17.01 -14.27
C GLU A 39 4.34 17.49 -14.16
N ASN A 40 5.25 16.56 -13.98
CA ASN A 40 6.69 16.79 -13.93
C ASN A 40 7.08 17.80 -12.87
N PHE A 41 6.37 17.75 -11.73
CA PHE A 41 6.71 18.53 -10.53
C PHE A 41 6.64 20.03 -10.80
N GLN A 42 5.59 20.45 -11.47
CA GLN A 42 5.37 21.85 -11.82
C GLN A 42 4.08 22.36 -11.19
N GLY A 43 3.97 23.69 -11.12
CA GLY A 43 2.77 24.33 -10.62
C GLY A 43 2.72 24.38 -9.11
N LYS A 44 1.50 24.49 -8.58
CA LYS A 44 1.27 24.61 -7.15
C LYS A 44 1.79 23.35 -6.45
N ARG A 45 2.48 23.57 -5.33
CA ARG A 45 3.18 22.51 -4.60
C ARG A 45 2.81 22.58 -3.13
N SER A 46 2.71 21.41 -2.48
CA SER A 46 2.56 21.35 -1.03
C SER A 46 3.21 20.09 -0.47
N GLU A 47 3.70 20.20 0.75
CA GLU A 47 4.33 19.08 1.46
C GLU A 47 3.39 18.60 2.57
N PHE A 48 3.29 17.30 2.73
CA PHE A 48 2.46 16.69 3.76
C PHE A 48 3.26 15.67 4.54
N MET A 49 3.09 15.70 5.86
CA MET A 49 3.68 14.71 6.77
C MET A 49 2.59 13.91 7.47
N MET A 50 1.34 14.24 7.21
CA MET A 50 0.16 13.62 7.78
C MET A 50 -0.84 13.32 6.69
N GLU A 51 -1.84 12.53 7.04
CA GLU A 51 -2.93 12.17 6.12
C GLU A 51 -3.62 13.42 5.59
N CYS A 52 -4.11 13.30 4.37
CA CYS A 52 -4.89 14.34 3.73
C CYS A 52 -6.18 13.71 3.22
N PRO A 53 -7.31 13.85 3.94
CA PRO A 53 -8.55 13.25 3.50
C PRO A 53 -9.18 13.95 2.31
N ASN A 54 -8.79 15.20 2.02
CA ASN A 54 -9.35 15.88 0.87
C ASN A 54 -8.39 16.96 0.37
N ALA A 55 -7.68 16.66 -0.72
CA ALA A 55 -6.72 17.58 -1.30
C ALA A 55 -7.38 18.86 -1.82
N MET A 56 -8.65 18.81 -2.20
CA MET A 56 -9.36 20.00 -2.67
C MET A 56 -9.50 21.05 -1.56
N GLU A 57 -9.62 20.62 -0.32
CA GLU A 57 -9.67 21.56 0.82
C GLU A 57 -8.32 22.24 1.08
N ARG A 58 -7.26 21.70 0.50
CA ARG A 58 -5.92 22.32 0.54
C ARG A 58 -5.61 23.09 -0.72
N GLY A 59 -6.62 23.29 -1.58
CA GLY A 59 -6.52 24.10 -2.77
C GLY A 59 -6.07 23.39 -4.02
N PHE A 60 -6.02 22.04 -4.02
CA PHE A 60 -5.64 21.28 -5.20
C PHE A 60 -6.88 20.81 -5.93
N ARG A 61 -7.05 21.21 -7.19
CA ARG A 61 -8.11 20.68 -8.04
C ARG A 61 -7.75 19.27 -8.50
N LYS A 62 -6.47 19.05 -8.76
CA LYS A 62 -5.90 17.76 -9.15
C LYS A 62 -4.48 17.67 -8.64
N ILE A 63 -4.04 16.48 -8.33
CA ILE A 63 -2.64 16.19 -8.08
C ILE A 63 -2.14 15.42 -9.29
N ARG A 64 -1.14 15.93 -9.99
CA ARG A 64 -0.64 15.32 -11.22
C ARG A 64 0.77 14.78 -11.12
N SER A 65 1.53 15.16 -10.12
CA SER A 65 2.84 14.58 -9.87
C SER A 65 3.12 14.57 -8.37
N ILE A 66 3.96 13.63 -7.96
CA ILE A 66 4.21 13.33 -6.55
C ILE A 66 5.66 12.91 -6.36
N LYS A 67 6.25 13.35 -5.25
CA LYS A 67 7.51 12.78 -4.76
C LYS A 67 7.27 12.26 -3.35
N VAL A 68 7.62 11.01 -3.12
CA VAL A 68 7.58 10.41 -1.78
C VAL A 68 9.01 10.42 -1.25
N GLU A 69 9.26 11.25 -0.25
CA GLU A 69 10.58 11.30 0.38
C GLU A 69 10.72 10.24 1.46
N ASN A 70 9.66 10.02 2.21
CA ASN A 70 9.57 8.92 3.16
C ASN A 70 8.14 8.38 3.15
N GLY A 71 8.01 7.08 3.13
CA GLY A 71 6.71 6.42 3.07
C GLY A 71 6.75 5.07 3.73
N PRO A 72 5.87 4.18 3.33
CA PRO A 72 4.96 4.26 2.18
C PRO A 72 3.65 4.97 2.47
N TRP A 73 3.00 5.40 1.40
CA TRP A 73 1.69 6.05 1.44
C TRP A 73 0.71 5.31 0.54
N ILE A 74 -0.58 5.52 0.79
CA ILE A 74 -1.64 5.09 -0.12
C ILE A 74 -2.30 6.33 -0.67
N GLY A 75 -2.40 6.43 -2.00
CA GLY A 75 -3.20 7.45 -2.65
C GLY A 75 -4.54 6.88 -3.06
N PHE A 76 -5.57 7.74 -3.07
CA PHE A 76 -6.92 7.36 -3.45
C PHE A 76 -7.45 8.30 -4.50
N GLU A 77 -8.24 7.76 -5.40
CA GLU A 77 -8.81 8.49 -6.53
C GLU A 77 -9.69 9.67 -6.07
N TYR A 78 -10.48 9.47 -5.04
CA TYR A 78 -11.45 10.45 -4.55
C TYR A 78 -11.16 10.87 -3.11
N PRO A 79 -11.81 11.95 -2.63
CA PRO A 79 -11.68 12.33 -1.22
C PRO A 79 -12.18 11.23 -0.28
N GLU A 80 -11.77 11.34 0.97
CA GLU A 80 -12.18 10.45 2.06
C GLU A 80 -11.78 9.00 1.81
N TYR A 81 -10.65 8.81 1.10
CA TYR A 81 -10.04 7.49 0.89
C TYR A 81 -10.97 6.57 0.10
N GLN A 82 -11.61 7.12 -0.91
CA GLN A 82 -12.54 6.39 -1.76
C GLN A 82 -11.97 6.21 -3.16
N GLY A 83 -12.48 5.21 -3.88
CA GLY A 83 -12.08 4.94 -5.25
C GLY A 83 -10.89 3.99 -5.33
N GLN A 84 -10.20 4.06 -6.44
CA GLN A 84 -9.04 3.20 -6.67
C GLN A 84 -7.91 3.58 -5.70
N GLN A 85 -7.16 2.57 -5.28
CA GLN A 85 -6.03 2.72 -4.38
C GLN A 85 -4.72 2.62 -5.17
N PHE A 86 -3.73 3.40 -4.75
CA PHE A 86 -2.42 3.40 -5.40
C PHE A 86 -1.34 3.37 -4.33
N ILE A 87 -0.44 2.39 -4.41
CA ILE A 87 0.72 2.37 -3.52
C ILE A 87 1.71 3.44 -3.96
N LEU A 88 2.17 4.23 -3.01
CA LEU A 88 3.13 5.30 -3.25
C LEU A 88 4.32 5.08 -2.34
N GLU A 89 5.35 4.45 -2.89
CA GLU A 89 6.58 4.16 -2.16
C GLU A 89 7.62 5.23 -2.47
N LYS A 90 8.68 5.28 -1.68
CA LYS A 90 9.75 6.27 -1.84
C LYS A 90 10.19 6.34 -3.29
N GLY A 91 10.16 7.55 -3.86
CA GLY A 91 10.53 7.78 -5.25
C GLY A 91 9.69 8.85 -5.90
N ASP A 92 9.82 8.94 -7.20
CA ASP A 92 9.21 9.99 -8.03
C ASP A 92 8.10 9.44 -8.88
N TYR A 93 7.00 10.21 -8.96
CA TYR A 93 5.82 9.89 -9.76
C TYR A 93 5.49 11.12 -10.60
N PRO A 94 6.11 11.26 -11.78
CA PRO A 94 5.99 12.50 -12.57
C PRO A 94 4.64 12.68 -13.27
N HIS A 95 3.88 11.61 -13.43
CA HIS A 95 2.55 11.66 -14.05
C HIS A 95 1.75 10.44 -13.57
N TRP A 96 0.44 10.42 -13.88
CA TRP A 96 -0.47 9.41 -13.33
C TRP A 96 -0.11 7.98 -13.74
N GLU A 97 0.50 7.77 -14.89
CA GLU A 97 0.90 6.44 -15.31
C GLU A 97 1.92 5.82 -14.36
N ALA A 98 2.67 6.65 -13.62
CA ALA A 98 3.66 6.15 -12.69
C ALA A 98 3.03 5.48 -11.46
N TRP A 99 1.80 5.86 -11.07
CA TRP A 99 1.16 5.22 -9.93
C TRP A 99 0.01 4.29 -10.31
N SER A 100 -0.47 4.34 -11.53
CA SER A 100 -1.69 3.63 -11.93
C SER A 100 -1.52 2.12 -12.07
N GLY A 101 -0.30 1.62 -12.12
CA GLY A 101 -0.06 0.18 -12.31
C GLY A 101 -0.46 -0.32 -13.68
N ASN A 102 -0.41 0.52 -14.70
CA ASN A 102 -0.85 0.18 -16.05
C ASN A 102 -2.31 -0.29 -16.06
N SER A 103 -3.14 0.37 -15.25
CA SER A 103 -4.57 0.10 -15.22
C SER A 103 -5.16 0.45 -16.58
N ALA A 104 -6.13 -0.33 -17.02
CA ALA A 104 -6.89 -0.02 -18.23
C ALA A 104 -7.79 1.20 -18.03
N TYR A 105 -7.99 1.61 -16.79
CA TYR A 105 -8.87 2.71 -16.45
C TYR A 105 -8.03 3.95 -16.13
N ARG A 106 -8.36 5.04 -16.78
CA ARG A 106 -7.66 6.30 -16.57
C ARG A 106 -7.91 6.80 -15.15
N THR A 107 -6.84 7.11 -14.44
CA THR A 107 -6.92 7.46 -13.02
C THR A 107 -6.12 8.72 -12.76
N GLU A 108 -6.46 9.79 -13.46
CA GLU A 108 -5.75 11.06 -13.31
C GLU A 108 -6.02 11.73 -11.97
N ASN A 109 -7.12 11.35 -11.31
CA ASN A 109 -7.47 11.94 -10.02
C ASN A 109 -6.73 11.24 -8.90
N LEU A 110 -6.17 12.03 -8.01
CA LEU A 110 -5.65 11.54 -6.74
C LEU A 110 -5.94 12.64 -5.74
N LEU A 111 -6.94 12.43 -4.89
CA LEU A 111 -7.52 13.49 -4.08
C LEU A 111 -7.46 13.23 -2.58
N SER A 112 -6.96 12.09 -2.16
CA SER A 112 -6.69 11.84 -0.75
C SER A 112 -5.54 10.86 -0.62
N PHE A 113 -4.88 10.87 0.52
CA PHE A 113 -3.76 9.96 0.78
C PHE A 113 -3.54 9.81 2.27
N ARG A 114 -2.99 8.66 2.66
CA ARG A 114 -2.65 8.37 4.05
C ARG A 114 -1.40 7.51 4.12
N THR A 115 -0.79 7.46 5.29
CA THR A 115 0.41 6.66 5.50
C THR A 115 0.09 5.19 5.74
N ILE A 116 1.07 4.33 5.49
CA ILE A 116 1.04 2.93 5.93
C ILE A 116 2.10 2.82 7.02
N ARG A 117 1.66 2.61 8.26
CA ARG A 117 2.56 2.71 9.41
C ARG A 117 3.30 1.43 9.74
N CYS A 118 2.70 0.30 9.47
CA CYS A 118 3.22 -1.00 9.89
C CYS A 118 3.58 -1.90 8.73
N ALA A 119 4.22 -1.33 7.72
CA ALA A 119 4.77 -2.11 6.62
C ALA A 119 6.13 -2.65 7.07
N ASN A 120 6.19 -3.94 7.38
CA ASN A 120 7.41 -4.60 7.83
C ASN A 120 7.81 -5.63 6.78
N HIS A 121 8.60 -5.19 5.81
CA HIS A 121 8.98 -5.99 4.67
C HIS A 121 9.66 -7.30 5.07
N ASN A 122 10.45 -7.29 6.15
CA ASN A 122 11.24 -8.45 6.55
C ASN A 122 10.47 -9.50 7.34
N ASP A 123 9.26 -9.19 7.77
CA ASP A 123 8.46 -10.10 8.58
C ASP A 123 7.00 -10.10 8.14
N SER A 124 6.77 -9.92 6.85
CA SER A 124 5.43 -9.88 6.32
C SER A 124 4.90 -11.29 6.07
N ARG A 125 3.65 -11.51 6.46
CA ARG A 125 2.98 -12.80 6.24
C ARG A 125 1.54 -12.58 5.85
N VAL A 126 1.08 -13.33 4.86
CA VAL A 126 -0.29 -13.24 4.39
C VAL A 126 -0.77 -14.64 3.98
N THR A 127 -2.06 -14.92 4.20
CA THR A 127 -2.68 -16.18 3.77
C THR A 127 -3.81 -15.87 2.80
N LEU A 128 -3.78 -16.52 1.64
CA LEU A 128 -4.80 -16.40 0.61
C LEU A 128 -5.71 -17.64 0.68
N TYR A 129 -7.02 -17.42 0.48
CA TYR A 129 -8.01 -18.50 0.57
C TYR A 129 -8.84 -18.58 -0.71
N GLU A 130 -9.21 -19.78 -1.10
CA GLU A 130 -9.99 -20.02 -2.31
C GLU A 130 -11.46 -19.64 -2.14
N SER A 131 -11.97 -19.64 -0.91
CA SER A 131 -13.38 -19.33 -0.62
C SER A 131 -13.48 -18.19 0.38
N GLU A 132 -14.67 -17.57 0.43
CA GLU A 132 -14.93 -16.48 1.37
C GLU A 132 -14.82 -16.98 2.81
N ASN A 133 -14.63 -16.04 3.72
CA ASN A 133 -14.58 -16.29 5.17
C ASN A 133 -13.48 -17.28 5.56
N PHE A 134 -12.35 -17.23 4.83
CA PHE A 134 -11.14 -18.00 5.14
C PHE A 134 -11.38 -19.50 5.07
N GLN A 135 -12.10 -19.92 4.04
CA GLN A 135 -12.41 -21.33 3.82
C GLN A 135 -11.72 -21.85 2.56
N GLY A 136 -11.63 -23.18 2.47
CA GLY A 136 -11.10 -23.84 1.30
C GLY A 136 -9.58 -23.92 1.30
N ILE A 137 -9.02 -24.14 0.12
CA ILE A 137 -7.57 -24.26 -0.04
C ILE A 137 -6.92 -22.91 0.26
N LYS A 138 -5.77 -22.95 0.94
CA LYS A 138 -5.05 -21.74 1.32
C LYS A 138 -3.60 -21.80 0.89
N PHE A 139 -3.03 -20.62 0.62
CA PHE A 139 -1.60 -20.41 0.41
C PHE A 139 -1.11 -19.44 1.47
N GLU A 140 -0.01 -19.79 2.13
CA GLU A 140 0.66 -18.92 3.09
C GLU A 140 1.90 -18.35 2.43
N LEU A 141 1.99 -17.03 2.39
CA LEU A 141 3.04 -16.34 1.65
C LEU A 141 3.86 -15.47 2.58
N THR A 142 5.17 -15.43 2.33
CA THR A 142 6.09 -14.58 3.06
C THR A 142 6.96 -13.75 2.11
N ASP A 143 6.71 -13.82 0.80
CA ASP A 143 7.55 -13.19 -0.20
C ASP A 143 6.68 -12.60 -1.32
N ASP A 144 7.34 -11.97 -2.28
CA ASP A 144 6.69 -11.36 -3.43
C ASP A 144 6.43 -12.42 -4.50
N TYR A 145 5.24 -12.37 -5.09
CA TYR A 145 4.87 -13.33 -6.13
C TYR A 145 4.31 -12.58 -7.34
N PRO A 146 5.12 -12.46 -8.40
CA PRO A 146 4.68 -11.78 -9.62
C PRO A 146 3.63 -12.56 -10.40
N SER A 147 3.44 -13.83 -10.11
CA SER A 147 2.36 -14.64 -10.69
C SER A 147 1.96 -15.72 -9.70
N LEU A 148 0.75 -15.61 -9.16
CA LEU A 148 0.25 -16.63 -8.24
C LEU A 148 0.05 -17.96 -8.95
N GLN A 149 -0.38 -17.92 -10.22
CA GLN A 149 -0.58 -19.15 -10.99
C GLN A 149 0.73 -19.89 -11.23
N ALA A 150 1.82 -19.17 -11.45
CA ALA A 150 3.13 -19.78 -11.62
C ALA A 150 3.62 -20.45 -10.33
N MET A 151 3.08 -20.04 -9.18
CA MET A 151 3.43 -20.61 -7.88
C MET A 151 2.49 -21.73 -7.45
N GLY A 152 1.51 -22.07 -8.31
CA GLY A 152 0.61 -23.19 -8.03
C GLY A 152 -0.81 -22.81 -7.61
N TRP A 153 -1.14 -21.51 -7.54
CA TRP A 153 -2.52 -21.10 -7.26
C TRP A 153 -3.34 -21.29 -8.55
N CYS A 154 -4.31 -22.17 -8.50
CA CYS A 154 -4.99 -22.62 -9.71
C CYS A 154 -6.03 -21.66 -10.25
N SER A 155 -6.39 -20.63 -9.50
CA SER A 155 -7.45 -19.70 -9.84
C SER A 155 -6.87 -18.32 -10.20
N LYS A 156 -7.64 -17.53 -10.96
CA LYS A 156 -7.34 -16.12 -11.13
C LYS A 156 -7.94 -15.28 -10.01
N GLU A 157 -8.60 -15.90 -9.04
CA GLU A 157 -9.31 -15.21 -7.99
C GLU A 157 -8.83 -15.65 -6.61
N VAL A 158 -8.89 -14.70 -5.67
CA VAL A 158 -8.64 -14.95 -4.26
C VAL A 158 -9.87 -14.46 -3.51
N ALA A 159 -10.58 -15.33 -2.87
CA ALA A 159 -11.89 -14.99 -2.30
C ALA A 159 -11.81 -14.34 -0.92
N SER A 160 -10.78 -14.66 -0.14
CA SER A 160 -10.55 -14.00 1.14
C SER A 160 -9.07 -14.04 1.48
N ILE A 161 -8.66 -13.11 2.36
CA ILE A 161 -7.26 -12.91 2.68
C ILE A 161 -7.13 -12.60 4.17
N LYS A 162 -6.13 -13.20 4.81
CA LYS A 162 -5.73 -12.85 6.18
C LYS A 162 -4.31 -12.30 6.15
N VAL A 163 -4.15 -11.07 6.60
CA VAL A 163 -2.83 -10.47 6.77
C VAL A 163 -2.39 -10.74 8.21
N LEU A 164 -1.37 -11.55 8.37
CA LEU A 164 -0.88 -11.92 9.70
C LEU A 164 0.13 -10.92 10.21
N SER A 165 0.91 -10.34 9.32
CA SER A 165 1.86 -9.28 9.68
C SER A 165 2.21 -8.46 8.45
N GLY A 166 2.59 -7.19 8.70
CA GLY A 166 3.04 -6.28 7.66
C GLY A 166 1.93 -5.69 6.83
N ALA A 167 2.27 -5.30 5.63
CA ALA A 167 1.34 -4.76 4.65
C ALA A 167 1.71 -5.29 3.28
N TRP A 168 0.69 -5.49 2.44
CA TRP A 168 0.84 -6.10 1.14
C TRP A 168 0.06 -5.30 0.11
N VAL A 169 0.51 -5.34 -1.14
CA VAL A 169 -0.28 -4.85 -2.25
C VAL A 169 -0.55 -6.00 -3.20
N ALA A 170 -1.84 -6.24 -3.47
CA ALA A 170 -2.30 -7.26 -4.39
C ALA A 170 -2.75 -6.57 -5.68
N TYR A 171 -2.52 -7.24 -6.80
CA TYR A 171 -2.81 -6.67 -8.12
C TYR A 171 -3.72 -7.60 -8.90
N GLN A 172 -4.55 -6.99 -9.71
CA GLN A 172 -5.51 -7.71 -10.56
C GLN A 172 -4.84 -8.67 -11.54
N TYR A 173 -3.72 -8.26 -12.14
CA TYR A 173 -3.04 -9.01 -13.18
C TYR A 173 -1.64 -9.45 -12.73
N PRO A 174 -1.03 -10.42 -13.45
CA PRO A 174 0.35 -10.79 -13.16
C PRO A 174 1.29 -9.63 -13.44
N GLY A 175 2.45 -9.64 -12.80
CA GLY A 175 3.46 -8.63 -13.03
C GLY A 175 3.16 -7.31 -12.35
N TYR A 176 2.32 -7.33 -11.29
CA TYR A 176 2.01 -6.15 -10.48
C TYR A 176 1.34 -5.06 -11.30
N ARG A 177 0.26 -5.43 -11.99
CA ARG A 177 -0.49 -4.53 -12.84
C ARG A 177 -1.98 -4.62 -12.62
N GLY A 178 -2.70 -3.58 -13.05
CA GLY A 178 -4.15 -3.47 -12.90
C GLY A 178 -4.54 -2.83 -11.59
N TYR A 179 -5.74 -3.11 -11.13
CA TYR A 179 -6.21 -2.59 -9.86
C TYR A 179 -5.32 -3.04 -8.72
N GLN A 180 -5.12 -2.15 -7.76
CA GLN A 180 -4.28 -2.39 -6.59
C GLN A 180 -5.17 -2.46 -5.36
N TYR A 181 -4.89 -3.43 -4.49
CA TYR A 181 -5.58 -3.57 -3.21
C TYR A 181 -4.52 -3.59 -2.12
N ILE A 182 -4.56 -2.58 -1.25
CA ILE A 182 -3.60 -2.47 -0.16
C ILE A 182 -4.19 -3.17 1.05
N LEU A 183 -3.47 -4.18 1.53
CA LEU A 183 -3.93 -5.08 2.57
C LEU A 183 -3.02 -4.92 3.77
N GLU A 184 -3.59 -4.48 4.90
CA GLU A 184 -2.83 -4.12 6.09
C GLU A 184 -3.25 -4.95 7.29
N ARG A 185 -2.26 -5.38 8.10
CA ARG A 185 -2.55 -6.07 9.36
C ARG A 185 -3.32 -5.17 10.32
N ASP A 186 -3.07 -3.87 10.27
CA ASP A 186 -3.68 -2.91 11.20
C ASP A 186 -5.04 -2.38 10.74
N ARG A 187 -5.56 -2.89 9.63
CA ARG A 187 -6.89 -2.55 9.15
C ARG A 187 -7.76 -3.80 9.21
N GLN A 188 -8.98 -3.69 9.75
CA GLN A 188 -9.93 -4.79 9.82
C GLN A 188 -9.36 -6.01 10.54
N ASN A 189 -8.42 -5.82 11.45
CA ASN A 189 -7.69 -6.89 12.12
C ASN A 189 -6.96 -7.81 11.14
N GLY A 190 -6.61 -7.29 9.95
CA GLY A 190 -5.99 -8.08 8.91
C GLY A 190 -6.93 -9.06 8.23
N GLU A 191 -8.24 -8.94 8.44
CA GLU A 191 -9.22 -9.91 7.92
C GLU A 191 -10.03 -9.29 6.79
N TYR A 192 -9.84 -9.84 5.60
CA TYR A 192 -10.55 -9.44 4.39
C TYR A 192 -11.38 -10.63 3.94
N ARG A 193 -12.65 -10.67 4.40
CA ARG A 193 -13.49 -11.88 4.32
C ARG A 193 -14.05 -12.14 2.94
N LYS A 194 -14.12 -11.11 2.11
CA LYS A 194 -14.65 -11.19 0.75
C LYS A 194 -14.10 -10.02 -0.07
N TYR A 195 -14.28 -10.08 -1.38
CA TYR A 195 -13.63 -9.10 -2.26
C TYR A 195 -14.09 -7.66 -1.98
N THR A 196 -15.31 -7.47 -1.48
CA THR A 196 -15.77 -6.11 -1.16
C THR A 196 -15.02 -5.49 0.02
N ASP A 197 -14.28 -6.29 0.78
CA ASP A 197 -13.42 -5.78 1.84
C ASP A 197 -12.06 -5.30 1.32
N TYR A 198 -11.69 -5.63 0.08
CA TYR A 198 -10.39 -5.26 -0.46
C TYR A 198 -10.27 -3.76 -0.73
N SER A 199 -11.35 -3.14 -1.20
CA SER A 199 -11.41 -1.69 -1.37
C SER A 199 -12.87 -1.27 -1.51
N SER A 200 -13.12 0.03 -1.40
CA SER A 200 -14.48 0.57 -1.53
C SER A 200 -15.05 0.41 -2.95
N GLN A 201 -14.20 0.13 -3.93
CA GLN A 201 -14.62 -0.05 -5.32
C GLN A 201 -14.21 -1.39 -5.91
N ALA A 202 -13.89 -2.35 -5.09
CA ALA A 202 -13.60 -3.69 -5.59
C ALA A 202 -14.87 -4.28 -6.20
N HIS A 203 -14.75 -4.82 -7.41
CA HIS A 203 -15.89 -5.39 -8.13
C HIS A 203 -15.65 -6.83 -8.56
N SER A 204 -14.52 -7.40 -8.17
CA SER A 204 -14.24 -8.80 -8.39
C SER A 204 -13.14 -9.25 -7.43
N SER A 205 -13.01 -10.56 -7.28
CA SER A 205 -11.96 -11.15 -6.45
C SER A 205 -10.71 -11.49 -7.26
N GLN A 206 -10.58 -10.94 -8.47
CA GLN A 206 -9.43 -11.25 -9.32
C GLN A 206 -8.16 -10.66 -8.73
N ILE A 207 -7.22 -11.52 -8.36
CA ILE A 207 -5.89 -11.19 -7.85
C ILE A 207 -4.92 -12.20 -8.44
N GLN A 208 -3.91 -11.73 -9.17
CA GLN A 208 -2.96 -12.62 -9.83
C GLN A 208 -1.51 -12.36 -9.49
N SER A 209 -1.23 -11.27 -8.74
CA SER A 209 0.11 -11.02 -8.20
C SER A 209 -0.02 -10.28 -6.88
N ILE A 210 1.01 -10.39 -6.05
CA ILE A 210 1.02 -9.78 -4.72
C ILE A 210 2.46 -9.55 -4.31
N ARG A 211 2.71 -8.45 -3.61
CA ARG A 211 4.03 -8.19 -3.06
C ARG A 211 3.94 -7.49 -1.72
N ARG A 212 5.03 -7.60 -0.98
CA ARG A 212 5.17 -6.93 0.30
C ARG A 212 5.38 -5.44 0.09
N ILE A 213 4.91 -4.64 1.05
CA ILE A 213 5.19 -3.20 1.07
C ILE A 213 6.28 -2.97 2.11
N GLN A 214 7.25 -2.12 1.79
CA GLN A 214 8.34 -1.81 2.70
C GLN A 214 8.42 -0.32 2.96
N HIS A 215 9.01 0.01 4.08
CA HIS A 215 9.26 1.41 4.44
C HIS A 215 10.32 2.03 3.56
#